data_7375e3b12a62e79b137f88962d28f241
#
_entry.id   7375e3b12a62e79b137f88962d28f241
#
_cell.length_a   1.000
_cell.length_b   1.000
_cell.length_c   1.000
_cell.angle_alpha   90.00
_cell.angle_beta   90.00
_cell.angle_gamma   90.00
#
_symmetry.space_group_name_H-M   'P 1'
#
loop_
_entity.id
_entity.type
_entity.pdbx_description
1 polymer ?
#
loop_
_entity_poly.entity_id
_entity_poly.type
_entity_poly.pdbx_seq_one_letter_code
_entity_poly.pdbx_strand_id
1 'polypeptide(L)'
;LLVWYHLAWTGESIRRTNPFVQSLLEKGSQFTYEERTTLFKLIGELIAGLIPRYKKLQTSGQIEISSTPHYHPILPLLLDFKSTRDAMPFAPLPACTSYPGGRLRAKAHVESAKKSHQKRFGEVPVGMWPAEGAVSQAGLLLMAEQGVTWAATGEGVLANSLHKSSETGAIPSREEYLYRPYRISNGVNEIVCFFRDDNLSDKIGFEYSKLHASEAVTDFIASLEAIHADNDSDE
;
A
#
# COMPACT_ATOMS: atom_id res chain seq x y z
N LEU A 1 27.80 -14.53 12.96
CA LEU A 1 26.70 -13.56 13.16
C LEU A 1 26.19 -13.01 11.84
N LEU A 2 27.05 -12.44 10.97
CA LEU A 2 26.66 -11.77 9.71
C LEU A 2 25.89 -12.69 8.75
N VAL A 3 26.34 -13.93 8.56
CA VAL A 3 25.64 -14.92 7.71
C VAL A 3 24.25 -15.21 8.26
N TRP A 4 24.10 -15.42 9.55
CA TRP A 4 22.80 -15.64 10.19
C TRP A 4 21.86 -14.45 10.06
N TYR A 5 22.38 -13.23 10.18
CA TYR A 5 21.58 -12.02 9.94
C TYR A 5 20.95 -12.03 8.53
N HIS A 6 21.74 -12.33 7.51
CA HIS A 6 21.23 -12.40 6.14
C HIS A 6 20.34 -13.60 5.87
N LEU A 7 20.61 -14.76 6.46
CA LEU A 7 19.74 -15.93 6.35
C LEU A 7 18.37 -15.67 6.99
N ALA A 8 18.32 -14.96 8.13
CA ALA A 8 17.08 -14.60 8.79
C ALA A 8 16.20 -13.66 7.93
N TRP A 9 16.82 -12.78 7.15
CA TRP A 9 16.11 -11.87 6.25
C TRP A 9 15.82 -12.47 4.86
N THR A 10 16.36 -13.63 4.55
CA THR A 10 16.08 -14.30 3.28
C THR A 10 14.64 -14.80 3.24
N GLY A 11 13.91 -14.47 2.19
CA GLY A 11 12.51 -14.87 2.02
C GLY A 11 12.32 -16.39 2.03
N GLU A 12 11.21 -16.84 2.57
CA GLU A 12 10.91 -18.26 2.82
C GLU A 12 10.99 -19.11 1.54
N SER A 13 10.53 -18.59 0.39
CA SER A 13 10.64 -19.30 -0.89
C SER A 13 12.09 -19.64 -1.24
N ILE A 14 13.03 -18.69 -1.05
CA ILE A 14 14.46 -18.91 -1.30
C ILE A 14 15.05 -19.90 -0.27
N ARG A 15 14.67 -19.79 0.99
CA ARG A 15 15.12 -20.71 2.05
C ARG A 15 14.71 -22.15 1.75
N ARG A 16 13.53 -22.37 1.13
CA ARG A 16 13.01 -23.69 0.78
C ARG A 16 13.52 -24.23 -0.56
N THR A 17 13.87 -23.38 -1.51
CA THR A 17 14.15 -23.80 -2.88
C THR A 17 15.59 -23.63 -3.31
N ASN A 18 16.40 -22.83 -2.62
CA ASN A 18 17.81 -22.62 -2.98
C ASN A 18 18.72 -23.59 -2.20
N PRO A 19 19.38 -24.56 -2.86
CA PRO A 19 20.19 -25.57 -2.21
C PRO A 19 21.36 -25.00 -1.40
N PHE A 20 21.96 -23.90 -1.87
CA PHE A 20 23.05 -23.25 -1.16
C PHE A 20 22.57 -22.62 0.16
N VAL A 21 21.43 -21.94 0.14
CA VAL A 21 20.84 -21.38 1.37
C VAL A 21 20.48 -22.49 2.34
N GLN A 22 19.92 -23.60 1.86
CA GLN A 22 19.63 -24.79 2.69
C GLN A 22 20.89 -25.34 3.34
N SER A 23 21.98 -25.52 2.59
CA SER A 23 23.24 -26.02 3.12
C SER A 23 23.82 -25.11 4.22
N LEU A 24 23.66 -23.79 4.12
CA LEU A 24 24.08 -22.87 5.18
C LEU A 24 23.20 -22.97 6.43
N LEU A 25 21.89 -23.15 6.26
CA LEU A 25 20.96 -23.36 7.39
C LEU A 25 21.27 -24.66 8.14
N GLU A 26 21.52 -25.75 7.41
CA GLU A 26 21.89 -27.05 7.97
C GLU A 26 23.26 -27.00 8.69
N LYS A 27 24.23 -26.30 8.09
CA LYS A 27 25.57 -26.14 8.68
C LYS A 27 25.55 -25.41 10.02
N GLY A 28 24.70 -24.38 10.16
CA GLY A 28 24.43 -23.68 11.40
C GLY A 28 25.52 -22.75 11.93
N SER A 29 26.81 -23.06 11.72
CA SER A 29 27.94 -22.29 12.28
C SER A 29 29.22 -22.48 11.49
N GLN A 30 30.30 -21.80 11.91
CA GLN A 30 31.65 -21.90 11.31
C GLN A 30 31.67 -21.64 9.79
N PHE A 31 30.91 -20.63 9.33
CA PHE A 31 30.84 -20.24 7.93
C PHE A 31 32.19 -19.73 7.42
N THR A 32 32.61 -20.23 6.26
CA THR A 32 33.85 -19.82 5.61
C THR A 32 33.71 -18.44 4.95
N TYR A 33 34.84 -17.86 4.57
CA TYR A 33 34.85 -16.61 3.79
C TYR A 33 34.17 -16.77 2.44
N GLU A 34 34.39 -17.90 1.77
CA GLU A 34 33.79 -18.21 0.47
C GLU A 34 32.28 -18.36 0.56
N GLU A 35 31.75 -19.08 1.56
CA GLU A 35 30.32 -19.20 1.81
C GLU A 35 29.66 -17.83 2.03
N ARG A 36 30.28 -16.97 2.83
CA ARG A 36 29.81 -15.61 3.07
C ARG A 36 29.78 -14.79 1.78
N THR A 37 30.85 -14.86 0.97
CA THR A 37 30.94 -14.12 -0.29
C THR A 37 29.91 -14.60 -1.30
N THR A 38 29.69 -15.91 -1.38
CA THR A 38 28.68 -16.53 -2.25
C THR A 38 27.27 -16.11 -1.83
N LEU A 39 26.98 -16.06 -0.50
CA LEU A 39 25.70 -15.58 0.01
C LEU A 39 25.45 -14.11 -0.38
N PHE A 40 26.47 -13.25 -0.25
CA PHE A 40 26.32 -11.84 -0.64
C PHE A 40 26.12 -11.67 -2.14
N LYS A 41 26.80 -12.48 -2.97
CA LYS A 41 26.56 -12.49 -4.41
C LYS A 41 25.12 -12.89 -4.72
N LEU A 42 24.62 -13.96 -4.13
CA LEU A 42 23.22 -14.39 -4.29
C LEU A 42 22.24 -13.29 -3.90
N ILE A 43 22.46 -12.64 -2.75
CA ILE A 43 21.61 -11.52 -2.30
C ILE A 43 21.65 -10.37 -3.32
N GLY A 44 22.83 -10.03 -3.81
CA GLY A 44 22.99 -9.00 -4.84
C GLY A 44 22.22 -9.33 -6.12
N GLU A 45 22.28 -10.58 -6.59
CA GLU A 45 21.54 -11.06 -7.75
C GLU A 45 20.00 -11.02 -7.53
N LEU A 46 19.54 -11.44 -6.35
CA LEU A 46 18.12 -11.36 -5.99
C LEU A 46 17.62 -9.92 -6.01
N ILE A 47 18.35 -8.99 -5.38
CA ILE A 47 17.98 -7.56 -5.35
C ILE A 47 18.00 -6.96 -6.75
N ALA A 48 19.05 -7.21 -7.53
CA ALA A 48 19.16 -6.71 -8.90
C ALA A 48 18.04 -7.25 -9.82
N GLY A 49 17.54 -8.46 -9.53
CA GLY A 49 16.46 -9.11 -10.26
C GLY A 49 15.06 -8.58 -9.97
N LEU A 50 14.85 -7.81 -8.87
CA LEU A 50 13.50 -7.40 -8.45
C LEU A 50 12.80 -6.51 -9.49
N ILE A 51 13.41 -5.42 -9.89
CA ILE A 51 12.82 -4.49 -10.88
C ILE A 51 12.51 -5.17 -12.21
N PRO A 52 13.45 -5.92 -12.82
CA PRO A 52 13.17 -6.69 -14.04
C PRO A 52 12.01 -7.68 -13.89
N ARG A 53 11.91 -8.35 -12.73
CA ARG A 53 10.83 -9.30 -12.44
C ARG A 53 9.47 -8.62 -12.38
N TYR A 54 9.34 -7.53 -11.63
CA TYR A 54 8.11 -6.74 -11.57
C TYR A 54 7.70 -6.21 -12.95
N LYS A 55 8.67 -5.64 -13.69
CA LYS A 55 8.43 -5.18 -15.07
C LYS A 55 7.90 -6.30 -15.98
N LYS A 56 8.47 -7.51 -15.89
CA LYS A 56 7.99 -8.67 -16.66
C LYS A 56 6.56 -9.04 -16.31
N LEU A 57 6.22 -9.09 -15.02
CA LEU A 57 4.87 -9.41 -14.54
C LEU A 57 3.85 -8.35 -14.99
N GLN A 58 4.21 -7.07 -14.95
CA GLN A 58 3.37 -5.98 -15.46
C GLN A 58 3.18 -6.09 -16.97
N THR A 59 4.25 -6.29 -17.74
CA THR A 59 4.17 -6.42 -19.20
C THR A 59 3.33 -7.62 -19.64
N SER A 60 3.30 -8.71 -18.85
CA SER A 60 2.44 -9.87 -19.12
C SER A 60 0.98 -9.68 -18.70
N GLY A 61 0.62 -8.53 -18.12
CA GLY A 61 -0.74 -8.25 -17.61
C GLY A 61 -1.09 -9.01 -16.33
N GLN A 62 -0.12 -9.66 -15.69
CA GLN A 62 -0.39 -10.44 -14.48
C GLN A 62 -0.54 -9.55 -13.23
N ILE A 63 0.13 -8.41 -13.20
CA ILE A 63 0.02 -7.42 -12.12
C ILE A 63 -0.07 -6.00 -12.68
N GLU A 64 -0.67 -5.11 -11.90
CA GLU A 64 -0.52 -3.66 -12.02
C GLU A 64 0.34 -3.16 -10.86
N ILE A 65 1.27 -2.25 -11.12
CA ILE A 65 2.16 -1.69 -10.11
C ILE A 65 1.71 -0.27 -9.82
N SER A 66 1.21 -0.04 -8.60
CA SER A 66 0.91 1.29 -8.10
C SER A 66 2.15 2.01 -7.55
N SER A 67 2.03 3.27 -7.27
CA SER A 67 3.10 4.08 -6.67
C SER A 67 2.58 4.83 -5.45
N THR A 68 3.49 5.48 -4.72
CA THR A 68 3.16 6.46 -3.69
C THR A 68 3.80 7.80 -4.07
N PRO A 69 3.24 8.96 -3.65
CA PRO A 69 3.88 10.25 -3.88
C PRO A 69 5.33 10.27 -3.39
N HIS A 70 6.24 10.83 -4.19
CA HIS A 70 7.67 10.80 -3.93
C HIS A 70 8.02 11.48 -2.59
N TYR A 71 8.96 10.91 -1.84
CA TYR A 71 9.31 11.32 -0.47
C TYR A 71 8.20 11.15 0.59
N HIS A 72 7.14 10.41 0.30
CA HIS A 72 6.12 10.02 1.28
C HIS A 72 5.44 11.19 2.01
N PRO A 73 4.99 12.25 1.29
CA PRO A 73 4.36 13.40 1.90
C PRO A 73 2.91 13.12 2.31
N ILE A 74 2.47 13.69 3.40
CA ILE A 74 1.04 13.73 3.75
C ILE A 74 0.39 14.84 2.92
N LEU A 75 -0.12 14.49 1.72
CA LEU A 75 -0.66 15.45 0.75
C LEU A 75 -1.76 16.35 1.34
N PRO A 76 -2.74 15.86 2.12
CA PRO A 76 -3.74 16.71 2.74
C PRO A 76 -3.13 17.87 3.52
N LEU A 77 -2.08 17.65 4.30
CA LEU A 77 -1.43 18.68 5.10
C LEU A 77 -0.64 19.69 4.27
N LEU A 78 -0.10 19.27 3.13
CA LEU A 78 0.53 20.21 2.19
C LEU A 78 -0.49 21.15 1.56
N LEU A 79 -1.73 20.68 1.36
CA LEU A 79 -2.79 21.44 0.68
C LEU A 79 -3.56 22.35 1.65
N ASP A 80 -3.97 21.81 2.80
CA ASP A 80 -4.72 22.54 3.83
C ASP A 80 -4.53 21.87 5.20
N PHE A 81 -4.03 22.59 6.18
CA PHE A 81 -3.89 22.09 7.55
C PHE A 81 -5.23 21.73 8.21
N LYS A 82 -6.33 22.34 7.77
CA LYS A 82 -7.67 22.03 8.28
C LYS A 82 -8.10 20.60 7.99
N SER A 83 -7.51 19.95 6.97
CA SER A 83 -7.77 18.54 6.66
C SER A 83 -7.43 17.60 7.83
N THR A 84 -6.56 18.01 8.76
CA THR A 84 -6.32 17.28 10.02
C THR A 84 -7.62 17.01 10.77
N ARG A 85 -8.59 17.93 10.72
CA ARG A 85 -9.86 17.82 11.43
C ARG A 85 -10.87 16.89 10.75
N ASP A 86 -10.57 16.41 9.56
CA ASP A 86 -11.36 15.34 8.94
C ASP A 86 -11.13 14.00 9.66
N ALA A 87 -9.88 13.75 10.13
CA ALA A 87 -9.53 12.59 10.92
C ALA A 87 -9.65 12.83 12.43
N MET A 88 -9.31 14.03 12.90
CA MET A 88 -9.28 14.41 14.32
C MET A 88 -10.01 15.76 14.52
N PRO A 89 -11.35 15.77 14.73
CA PRO A 89 -12.17 16.99 14.71
C PRO A 89 -11.72 18.09 15.68
N PHE A 90 -11.09 17.72 16.79
CA PHE A 90 -10.63 18.66 17.83
C PHE A 90 -9.10 18.87 17.83
N ALA A 91 -8.40 18.41 16.78
CA ALA A 91 -6.95 18.60 16.69
C ALA A 91 -6.58 20.09 16.74
N PRO A 92 -5.59 20.49 17.55
CA PRO A 92 -5.02 21.82 17.50
C PRO A 92 -4.34 22.03 16.14
N LEU A 93 -4.60 23.19 15.54
CA LEU A 93 -3.95 23.56 14.27
C LEU A 93 -2.79 24.53 14.55
N PRO A 94 -1.76 24.53 13.68
CA PRO A 94 -0.67 25.50 13.78
C PRO A 94 -1.19 26.93 13.56
N ALA A 95 -0.44 27.92 14.04
CA ALA A 95 -0.78 29.33 13.87
C ALA A 95 -0.79 29.77 12.39
N CYS A 96 0.06 29.16 11.55
CA CYS A 96 0.03 29.35 10.10
C CYS A 96 -1.14 28.57 9.49
N THR A 97 -1.81 29.19 8.52
CA THR A 97 -3.04 28.64 7.90
C THR A 97 -2.78 27.60 6.82
N SER A 98 -1.59 27.61 6.22
CA SER A 98 -1.22 26.72 5.12
C SER A 98 0.29 26.50 5.04
N TYR A 99 0.69 25.41 4.41
CA TYR A 99 2.08 25.14 4.09
C TYR A 99 2.55 26.02 2.92
N PRO A 100 3.67 26.77 3.02
CA PRO A 100 4.16 27.62 1.95
C PRO A 100 4.40 26.86 0.64
N GLY A 101 3.68 27.23 -0.44
CA GLY A 101 3.77 26.56 -1.73
C GLY A 101 3.26 25.12 -1.73
N GLY A 102 2.41 24.75 -0.79
CA GLY A 102 1.99 23.37 -0.54
C GLY A 102 1.41 22.68 -1.78
N ARG A 103 0.54 23.34 -2.55
CA ARG A 103 -0.02 22.77 -3.79
C ARG A 103 1.06 22.47 -4.84
N LEU A 104 2.02 23.37 -5.06
CA LEU A 104 3.11 23.13 -6.00
C LEU A 104 4.01 21.98 -5.56
N ARG A 105 4.27 21.89 -4.25
CA ARG A 105 5.05 20.76 -3.67
C ARG A 105 4.29 19.45 -3.80
N ALA A 106 3.01 19.41 -3.45
CA ALA A 106 2.16 18.25 -3.60
C ALA A 106 2.16 17.75 -5.07
N LYS A 107 1.97 18.65 -6.03
CA LYS A 107 2.06 18.33 -7.45
C LYS A 107 3.43 17.75 -7.83
N ALA A 108 4.52 18.40 -7.39
CA ALA A 108 5.88 17.93 -7.67
C ALA A 108 6.16 16.53 -7.11
N HIS A 109 5.62 16.18 -5.93
CA HIS A 109 5.73 14.84 -5.37
C HIS A 109 5.02 13.78 -6.20
N VAL A 110 3.81 14.07 -6.71
CA VAL A 110 3.07 13.15 -7.59
C VAL A 110 3.80 12.98 -8.92
N GLU A 111 4.20 14.08 -9.57
CA GLU A 111 4.96 14.03 -10.83
C GLU A 111 6.29 13.28 -10.70
N SER A 112 7.04 13.52 -9.62
CA SER A 112 8.32 12.84 -9.39
C SER A 112 8.13 11.34 -9.16
N ALA A 113 7.06 10.93 -8.47
CA ALA A 113 6.73 9.52 -8.31
C ALA A 113 6.45 8.86 -9.67
N LYS A 114 5.65 9.49 -10.53
CA LYS A 114 5.35 9.00 -11.88
C LYS A 114 6.59 8.85 -12.72
N LYS A 115 7.46 9.87 -12.75
CA LYS A 115 8.74 9.83 -13.48
C LYS A 115 9.66 8.72 -12.96
N SER A 116 9.76 8.58 -11.64
CA SER A 116 10.57 7.56 -10.98
C SER A 116 10.07 6.15 -11.28
N HIS A 117 8.77 5.95 -11.27
CA HIS A 117 8.11 4.69 -11.63
C HIS A 117 8.37 4.34 -13.10
N GLN A 118 8.09 5.28 -14.01
CA GLN A 118 8.30 5.08 -15.45
C GLN A 118 9.76 4.73 -15.78
N LYS A 119 10.73 5.38 -15.13
CA LYS A 119 12.15 5.07 -15.30
C LYS A 119 12.49 3.63 -14.92
N ARG A 120 11.83 3.06 -13.88
CA ARG A 120 12.13 1.72 -13.37
C ARG A 120 11.35 0.62 -14.08
N PHE A 121 10.05 0.85 -14.29
CA PHE A 121 9.13 -0.18 -14.78
C PHE A 121 8.76 -0.01 -16.26
N GLY A 122 9.07 1.15 -16.87
CA GLY A 122 8.84 1.44 -18.30
C GLY A 122 7.50 2.12 -18.57
N GLU A 123 6.54 2.05 -17.64
CA GLU A 123 5.21 2.62 -17.77
C GLU A 123 4.93 3.63 -16.66
N VAL A 124 3.99 4.54 -16.90
CA VAL A 124 3.51 5.49 -15.88
C VAL A 124 2.49 4.77 -15.01
N PRO A 125 2.57 4.88 -13.67
CA PRO A 125 1.58 4.24 -12.81
C PRO A 125 0.23 4.93 -12.99
N VAL A 126 -0.83 4.15 -13.08
CA VAL A 126 -2.22 4.66 -13.13
C VAL A 126 -2.85 4.71 -11.74
N GLY A 127 -2.32 3.95 -10.78
CA GLY A 127 -2.76 3.92 -9.40
C GLY A 127 -1.75 4.48 -8.41
N MET A 128 -2.25 5.10 -7.33
CA MET A 128 -1.42 5.56 -6.22
C MET A 128 -2.00 5.16 -4.87
N TRP A 129 -1.11 4.67 -3.99
CA TRP A 129 -1.36 4.60 -2.57
C TRP A 129 -0.85 5.90 -1.92
N PRO A 130 -1.73 6.77 -1.40
CA PRO A 130 -1.30 7.96 -0.67
C PRO A 130 -0.46 7.59 0.56
N ALA A 131 0.53 8.38 0.86
CA ALA A 131 1.38 8.16 2.03
C ALA A 131 0.52 8.03 3.30
N GLU A 132 0.76 6.98 4.09
CA GLU A 132 -0.01 6.63 5.30
C GLU A 132 -1.52 6.43 5.05
N GLY A 133 -1.95 6.21 3.82
CA GLY A 133 -3.37 6.20 3.48
C GLY A 133 -4.07 7.56 3.66
N ALA A 134 -3.31 8.63 3.84
CA ALA A 134 -3.85 9.96 4.11
C ALA A 134 -4.45 10.59 2.84
N VAL A 135 -5.75 10.76 2.83
CA VAL A 135 -6.49 11.35 1.71
C VAL A 135 -7.30 12.58 2.14
N SER A 136 -7.53 13.45 1.19
CA SER A 136 -8.56 14.48 1.19
C SER A 136 -9.09 14.62 -0.23
N GLN A 137 -10.29 15.16 -0.40
CA GLN A 137 -10.85 15.39 -1.73
C GLN A 137 -9.89 16.22 -2.61
N ALA A 138 -9.29 17.27 -2.04
CA ALA A 138 -8.32 18.11 -2.76
C ALA A 138 -7.06 17.33 -3.16
N GLY A 139 -6.57 16.41 -2.31
CA GLY A 139 -5.43 15.55 -2.60
C GLY A 139 -5.72 14.54 -3.71
N LEU A 140 -6.87 13.90 -3.66
CA LEU A 140 -7.33 12.94 -4.68
C LEU A 140 -7.52 13.60 -6.03
N LEU A 141 -8.17 14.78 -6.07
CA LEU A 141 -8.35 15.54 -7.31
C LEU A 141 -7.04 16.08 -7.88
N LEU A 142 -6.05 16.44 -7.03
CA LEU A 142 -4.71 16.78 -7.49
C LEU A 142 -3.99 15.58 -8.13
N MET A 143 -4.17 14.37 -7.60
CA MET A 143 -3.67 13.15 -8.25
C MET A 143 -4.33 12.91 -9.59
N ALA A 144 -5.66 13.11 -9.68
CA ALA A 144 -6.42 13.02 -10.92
C ALA A 144 -5.94 14.04 -11.97
N GLU A 145 -5.67 15.28 -11.58
CA GLU A 145 -5.07 16.32 -12.46
C GLU A 145 -3.72 15.87 -13.05
N GLN A 146 -3.02 14.97 -12.37
CA GLN A 146 -1.76 14.40 -12.84
C GLN A 146 -1.96 13.09 -13.61
N GLY A 147 -3.21 12.68 -13.90
CA GLY A 147 -3.55 11.49 -14.65
C GLY A 147 -3.45 10.20 -13.84
N VAL A 148 -3.59 10.26 -12.51
CA VAL A 148 -3.82 9.09 -11.67
C VAL A 148 -5.30 8.75 -11.74
N THR A 149 -5.64 7.49 -12.02
CA THR A 149 -7.02 7.06 -12.23
C THR A 149 -7.64 6.42 -11.00
N TRP A 150 -6.82 5.85 -10.11
CA TRP A 150 -7.30 5.30 -8.86
C TRP A 150 -6.33 5.53 -7.69
N ALA A 151 -6.91 5.58 -6.50
CA ALA A 151 -6.20 5.61 -5.22
C ALA A 151 -6.85 4.64 -4.24
N ALA A 152 -6.15 4.34 -3.14
CA ALA A 152 -6.70 3.51 -2.08
C ALA A 152 -6.36 4.10 -0.71
N THR A 153 -7.22 3.83 0.29
CA THR A 153 -7.05 4.24 1.68
C THR A 153 -7.73 3.24 2.63
N GLY A 154 -7.82 3.52 3.92
CA GLY A 154 -8.46 2.64 4.90
C GLY A 154 -9.97 2.84 5.01
N GLU A 155 -10.69 1.81 5.47
CA GLU A 155 -12.15 1.84 5.63
C GLU A 155 -12.65 2.89 6.61
N GLY A 156 -11.86 3.21 7.64
CA GLY A 156 -12.22 4.25 8.60
C GLY A 156 -12.42 5.63 7.97
N VAL A 157 -11.68 5.94 6.89
CA VAL A 157 -11.86 7.17 6.11
C VAL A 157 -13.21 7.18 5.42
N LEU A 158 -13.63 6.04 4.84
CA LEU A 158 -14.92 5.90 4.19
C LEU A 158 -16.07 6.05 5.19
N ALA A 159 -16.03 5.28 6.28
CA ALA A 159 -17.05 5.33 7.32
C ALA A 159 -17.24 6.76 7.86
N ASN A 160 -16.14 7.44 8.20
CA ASN A 160 -16.18 8.84 8.66
C ASN A 160 -16.75 9.80 7.61
N SER A 161 -16.43 9.57 6.33
CA SER A 161 -16.94 10.39 5.22
C SER A 161 -18.44 10.20 5.03
N LEU A 162 -18.93 8.96 5.10
CA LEU A 162 -20.35 8.64 5.01
C LEU A 162 -21.12 9.24 6.19
N HIS A 163 -20.64 9.08 7.42
CA HIS A 163 -21.24 9.70 8.61
C HIS A 163 -21.34 11.22 8.47
N LYS A 164 -20.30 11.86 7.98
CA LYS A 164 -20.25 13.33 7.79
C LYS A 164 -21.19 13.80 6.68
N SER A 165 -21.46 12.96 5.69
CA SER A 165 -22.36 13.26 4.57
C SER A 165 -23.83 12.94 4.87
N SER A 166 -24.12 12.14 5.89
CA SER A 166 -25.47 11.74 6.27
C SER A 166 -26.15 12.84 7.10
N GLU A 167 -27.32 13.26 6.69
CA GLU A 167 -28.15 14.24 7.43
C GLU A 167 -28.61 13.68 8.79
N THR A 168 -28.81 12.37 8.89
CA THR A 168 -29.28 11.69 10.12
C THR A 168 -28.15 11.12 10.97
N GLY A 169 -26.91 11.09 10.43
CA GLY A 169 -25.76 10.39 11.02
C GLY A 169 -25.79 8.86 10.85
N ALA A 170 -26.87 8.30 10.27
CA ALA A 170 -26.96 6.89 9.95
C ALA A 170 -26.21 6.59 8.64
N ILE A 171 -25.49 5.48 8.61
CA ILE A 171 -24.83 4.97 7.39
C ILE A 171 -25.30 3.52 7.17
N PRO A 172 -25.17 3.01 5.92
CA PRO A 172 -25.39 1.60 5.62
C PRO A 172 -24.53 0.67 6.48
N SER A 173 -24.81 -0.63 6.47
CA SER A 173 -23.95 -1.61 7.13
C SER A 173 -22.54 -1.61 6.51
N ARG A 174 -21.56 -2.13 7.23
CA ARG A 174 -20.16 -2.18 6.75
C ARG A 174 -20.06 -2.96 5.43
N GLU A 175 -20.77 -4.05 5.35
CA GLU A 175 -20.81 -4.94 4.18
C GLU A 175 -21.37 -4.21 2.96
N GLU A 176 -22.41 -3.39 3.13
CA GLU A 176 -23.02 -2.63 2.03
C GLU A 176 -22.12 -1.52 1.46
N TYR A 177 -21.26 -0.89 2.28
CA TYR A 177 -20.47 0.23 1.78
C TYR A 177 -19.02 -0.12 1.45
N LEU A 178 -18.39 -1.11 2.11
CA LEU A 178 -16.93 -1.25 2.05
C LEU A 178 -16.42 -1.83 0.72
N TYR A 179 -17.06 -2.89 0.23
CA TYR A 179 -16.51 -3.70 -0.88
C TYR A 179 -16.89 -3.20 -2.28
N ARG A 180 -16.95 -1.88 -2.44
CA ARG A 180 -17.22 -1.24 -3.74
C ARG A 180 -16.30 -0.05 -4.01
N PRO A 181 -16.03 0.27 -5.29
CA PRO A 181 -15.26 1.47 -5.64
C PRO A 181 -16.11 2.74 -5.52
N TYR A 182 -15.46 3.85 -5.18
CA TYR A 182 -16.11 5.17 -5.08
C TYR A 182 -15.48 6.15 -6.06
N ARG A 183 -16.32 6.84 -6.81
CA ARG A 183 -15.89 7.89 -7.72
C ARG A 183 -15.90 9.24 -7.00
N ILE A 184 -14.75 9.91 -7.01
CA ILE A 184 -14.57 11.27 -6.52
C ILE A 184 -14.37 12.19 -7.72
N SER A 185 -15.24 13.19 -7.88
CA SER A 185 -15.20 14.07 -9.04
C SER A 185 -15.53 15.52 -8.64
N ASN A 186 -14.97 16.48 -9.40
CA ASN A 186 -15.37 17.89 -9.36
C ASN A 186 -15.96 18.37 -10.70
N GLY A 187 -16.35 17.43 -11.56
CA GLY A 187 -16.88 17.72 -12.91
C GLY A 187 -15.81 17.93 -13.99
N VAL A 188 -14.55 18.11 -13.62
CA VAL A 188 -13.41 18.27 -14.55
C VAL A 188 -12.44 17.09 -14.42
N ASN A 189 -12.07 16.78 -13.19
CA ASN A 189 -11.18 15.67 -12.85
C ASN A 189 -11.95 14.65 -12.04
N GLU A 190 -11.62 13.38 -12.25
CA GLU A 190 -12.20 12.30 -11.48
C GLU A 190 -11.16 11.21 -11.17
N ILE A 191 -11.35 10.54 -10.05
CA ILE A 191 -10.51 9.43 -9.58
C ILE A 191 -11.39 8.41 -8.86
N VAL A 192 -11.07 7.13 -9.02
CA VAL A 192 -11.71 6.05 -8.25
C VAL A 192 -10.93 5.83 -6.96
N CYS A 193 -11.63 5.72 -5.85
CA CYS A 193 -11.04 5.38 -4.56
C CYS A 193 -11.53 4.02 -4.08
N PHE A 194 -10.57 3.16 -3.72
CA PHE A 194 -10.83 1.87 -3.07
C PHE A 194 -10.53 1.99 -1.58
N PHE A 195 -11.27 1.24 -0.77
CA PHE A 195 -11.12 1.25 0.67
C PHE A 195 -10.72 -0.13 1.16
N ARG A 196 -9.59 -0.18 1.89
CA ARG A 196 -9.02 -1.40 2.42
C ARG A 196 -9.85 -1.90 3.59
N ASP A 197 -10.12 -3.19 3.65
CA ASP A 197 -10.59 -3.85 4.87
C ASP A 197 -9.46 -3.81 5.92
N ASP A 198 -9.64 -2.99 6.96
CA ASP A 198 -8.62 -2.80 7.98
C ASP A 198 -8.48 -4.06 8.84
N ASN A 199 -9.57 -4.84 9.08
CA ASN A 199 -9.50 -6.09 9.83
C ASN A 199 -8.65 -7.14 9.11
N LEU A 200 -8.88 -7.36 7.81
CA LEU A 200 -8.06 -8.29 7.02
C LEU A 200 -6.61 -7.84 6.93
N SER A 201 -6.40 -6.54 6.77
CA SER A 201 -5.06 -5.96 6.73
C SER A 201 -4.31 -6.14 8.05
N ASP A 202 -4.97 -5.92 9.17
CA ASP A 202 -4.38 -6.07 10.50
C ASP A 202 -4.09 -7.54 10.85
N LYS A 203 -4.95 -8.48 10.43
CA LYS A 203 -4.67 -9.92 10.52
C LYS A 203 -3.34 -10.25 9.82
N ILE A 204 -3.16 -9.81 8.57
CA ILE A 204 -1.92 -10.05 7.81
C ILE A 204 -0.73 -9.34 8.46
N GLY A 205 -0.89 -8.07 8.85
CA GLY A 205 0.19 -7.23 9.33
C GLY A 205 0.68 -7.56 10.74
N PHE A 206 -0.21 -7.97 11.64
CA PHE A 206 0.09 -8.04 13.07
C PHE A 206 -0.29 -9.35 13.76
N GLU A 207 -1.28 -10.10 13.23
CA GLU A 207 -1.78 -11.28 13.93
C GLU A 207 -1.20 -12.59 13.38
N TYR A 208 -1.14 -12.74 12.07
CA TYR A 208 -0.70 -14.00 11.44
C TYR A 208 0.77 -14.35 11.70
N SER A 209 1.59 -13.38 12.06
CA SER A 209 2.97 -13.66 12.51
C SER A 209 3.05 -14.54 13.77
N LYS A 210 1.96 -14.67 14.52
CA LYS A 210 1.84 -15.46 15.75
C LYS A 210 1.25 -16.85 15.51
N LEU A 211 0.73 -17.12 14.31
CA LEU A 211 0.06 -18.35 13.94
C LEU A 211 0.97 -19.27 13.12
N HIS A 212 0.63 -20.53 13.06
CA HIS A 212 1.21 -21.44 12.08
C HIS A 212 0.70 -21.05 10.68
N ALA A 213 1.55 -21.17 9.65
CA ALA A 213 1.22 -20.70 8.31
C ALA A 213 -0.10 -21.31 7.75
N SER A 214 -0.38 -22.58 8.03
CA SER A 214 -1.61 -23.25 7.62
C SER A 214 -2.85 -22.67 8.30
N GLU A 215 -2.76 -22.31 9.59
CA GLU A 215 -3.84 -21.72 10.35
C GLU A 215 -4.15 -20.31 9.82
N ALA A 216 -3.11 -19.49 9.58
CA ALA A 216 -3.25 -18.16 9.02
C ALA A 216 -3.92 -18.19 7.63
N VAL A 217 -3.53 -19.13 6.75
CA VAL A 217 -4.14 -19.31 5.43
C VAL A 217 -5.60 -19.71 5.56
N THR A 218 -5.92 -20.68 6.43
CA THR A 218 -7.31 -21.14 6.65
C THR A 218 -8.19 -20.01 7.14
N ASP A 219 -7.74 -19.24 8.13
CA ASP A 219 -8.50 -18.10 8.68
C ASP A 219 -8.70 -16.99 7.63
N PHE A 220 -7.66 -16.70 6.83
CA PHE A 220 -7.76 -15.68 5.79
C PHE A 220 -8.76 -16.08 4.70
N ILE A 221 -8.71 -17.32 4.22
CA ILE A 221 -9.65 -17.83 3.20
C ILE A 221 -11.07 -17.85 3.74
N ALA A 222 -11.29 -18.35 4.97
CA ALA A 222 -12.61 -18.33 5.59
C ALA A 222 -13.18 -16.90 5.74
N SER A 223 -12.31 -15.92 6.03
CA SER A 223 -12.73 -14.51 6.09
C SER A 223 -13.16 -13.98 4.71
N LEU A 224 -12.46 -14.34 3.64
CA LEU A 224 -12.83 -13.95 2.27
C LEU A 224 -14.15 -14.63 1.82
N GLU A 225 -14.34 -15.92 2.16
CA GLU A 225 -15.57 -16.66 1.86
C GLU A 225 -16.76 -16.06 2.59
N ALA A 226 -16.61 -15.64 3.84
CA ALA A 226 -17.67 -14.96 4.59
C ALA A 226 -18.06 -13.63 3.93
N ILE A 227 -17.09 -12.80 3.55
CA ILE A 227 -17.33 -11.55 2.82
C ILE A 227 -18.08 -11.79 1.51
N HIS A 228 -17.71 -12.85 0.77
CA HIS A 228 -18.39 -13.21 -0.48
C HIS A 228 -19.85 -13.61 -0.22
N ALA A 229 -20.10 -14.46 0.76
CA ALA A 229 -21.45 -14.92 1.10
C ALA A 229 -22.35 -13.76 1.54
N ASP A 230 -21.83 -12.80 2.30
CA ASP A 230 -22.60 -11.63 2.74
C ASP A 230 -22.95 -10.69 1.57
N ASN A 231 -22.08 -10.57 0.57
CA ASN A 231 -22.32 -9.72 -0.62
C ASN A 231 -23.21 -10.38 -1.69
N ASP A 232 -23.21 -11.72 -1.80
CA ASP A 232 -24.07 -12.45 -2.77
C ASP A 232 -25.54 -12.52 -2.30
N SER A 233 -25.82 -12.24 -1.04
CA SER A 233 -27.20 -12.25 -0.52
C SER A 233 -28.04 -11.04 -0.93
N ASP A 234 -27.43 -10.04 -1.57
CA ASP A 234 -28.07 -8.77 -1.99
C ASP A 234 -28.41 -8.70 -3.50
N GLU A 235 -28.20 -9.80 -4.28
CA GLU A 235 -28.70 -9.96 -5.66
C GLU A 235 -30.01 -10.75 -5.70
#